data_8c4cc998f127459cd3d480abf5c6d90a
#
_entry.id   8c4cc998f127459cd3d480abf5c6d90a
#
_cell.length_a   1.000
_cell.length_b   1.000
_cell.length_c   1.000
_cell.angle_alpha   90.00
_cell.angle_beta   90.00
_cell.angle_gamma   90.00
#
_symmetry.space_group_name_H-M   'P 1'
#
loop_
_entity.id
_entity.type
_entity.pdbx_description
1 polymer ?
#
loop_
_entity_poly.entity_id
_entity_poly.type
_entity_poly.pdbx_seq_one_letter_code
_entity_poly.pdbx_strand_id
1 'polypeptide(L)'
;MIKKILIIFLLFNLLNTAHASLKDEIILNLEKTNNLSFDFKQTIGEKIEEGNCIIEYPKKIYCSYNNLNKKIMVSNGKSLIIKNQMNNSYYYYLLKKTPLNLILDKKYLIDQIKKLEGKIVDNKYFNFTLINNENKINIFFDKQTLNLVGWQTEDIYQNLVITYIYKIKLNQKIDKNVFKLPQMN
;
A
#
# COMPACT_ATOMS: atom_id res chain seq x y z
N MET A 1 -55.85 19.67 -9.03
CA MET A 1 -55.22 18.41 -8.61
C MET A 1 -53.93 18.12 -9.38
N ILE A 2 -53.87 18.30 -10.68
CA ILE A 2 -52.70 17.98 -11.54
C ILE A 2 -51.41 18.73 -11.15
N LYS A 3 -51.47 20.02 -10.78
CA LYS A 3 -50.32 20.81 -10.35
C LYS A 3 -49.65 20.29 -9.05
N LYS A 4 -50.40 19.74 -8.10
CA LYS A 4 -49.84 19.17 -6.85
C LYS A 4 -49.14 17.82 -7.10
N ILE A 5 -49.63 17.03 -8.03
CA ILE A 5 -49.02 15.74 -8.43
C ILE A 5 -47.71 15.98 -9.15
N LEU A 6 -47.59 17.02 -9.98
CA LEU A 6 -46.35 17.37 -10.69
C LEU A 6 -45.23 17.80 -9.74
N ILE A 7 -45.58 18.55 -8.66
CA ILE A 7 -44.58 18.99 -7.66
C ILE A 7 -44.06 17.80 -6.83
N ILE A 8 -44.90 16.82 -6.50
CA ILE A 8 -44.49 15.61 -5.78
C ILE A 8 -43.55 14.75 -6.64
N PHE A 9 -43.80 14.64 -7.95
CA PHE A 9 -42.92 13.91 -8.88
C PHE A 9 -41.58 14.59 -9.08
N LEU A 10 -41.53 15.92 -9.03
CA LEU A 10 -40.26 16.68 -9.13
C LEU A 10 -39.39 16.53 -7.88
N LEU A 11 -40.00 16.44 -6.69
CA LEU A 11 -39.28 16.22 -5.42
C LEU A 11 -38.69 14.82 -5.28
N PHE A 12 -39.30 13.80 -5.92
CA PHE A 12 -38.82 12.41 -5.87
C PHE A 12 -37.53 12.19 -6.69
N ASN A 13 -37.24 13.05 -7.69
CA ASN A 13 -36.03 12.96 -8.49
C ASN A 13 -34.80 13.61 -7.84
N LEU A 14 -34.93 14.30 -6.69
CA LEU A 14 -33.84 14.93 -5.98
C LEU A 14 -33.12 13.98 -4.98
N LEU A 15 -33.62 12.76 -4.82
CA LEU A 15 -33.05 11.75 -3.91
C LEU A 15 -32.05 10.81 -4.60
N ASN A 16 -31.44 11.22 -5.69
CA ASN A 16 -30.28 10.50 -6.22
C ASN A 16 -29.11 10.70 -5.24
N THR A 17 -29.06 9.89 -4.19
CA THR A 17 -27.88 9.76 -3.35
C THR A 17 -26.76 9.23 -4.24
N ALA A 18 -25.84 10.11 -4.63
CA ALA A 18 -24.61 9.71 -5.30
C ALA A 18 -23.86 8.81 -4.31
N HIS A 19 -23.97 7.48 -4.49
CA HIS A 19 -23.10 6.56 -3.78
C HIS A 19 -21.68 6.79 -4.28
N ALA A 20 -20.77 7.13 -3.37
CA ALA A 20 -19.36 7.19 -3.67
C ALA A 20 -18.92 5.83 -4.26
N SER A 21 -18.16 5.86 -5.34
CA SER A 21 -17.63 4.61 -5.89
C SER A 21 -16.67 3.97 -4.89
N LEU A 22 -16.53 2.64 -4.91
CA LEU A 22 -15.56 1.93 -4.07
C LEU A 22 -14.15 2.52 -4.22
N LYS A 23 -13.82 3.00 -5.42
CA LYS A 23 -12.56 3.71 -5.70
C LYS A 23 -12.44 5.01 -4.90
N ASP A 24 -13.50 5.80 -4.85
CA ASP A 24 -13.49 7.07 -4.11
C ASP A 24 -13.38 6.83 -2.61
N GLU A 25 -14.03 5.81 -2.09
CA GLU A 25 -13.92 5.40 -0.68
C GLU A 25 -12.51 4.94 -0.32
N ILE A 26 -11.83 4.17 -1.20
CA ILE A 26 -10.42 3.78 -1.03
C ILE A 26 -9.52 5.02 -1.02
N ILE A 27 -9.74 5.97 -1.93
CA ILE A 27 -8.97 7.22 -1.98
C ILE A 27 -9.14 8.00 -0.67
N LEU A 28 -10.36 8.18 -0.19
CA LEU A 28 -10.64 8.86 1.07
C LEU A 28 -9.99 8.17 2.27
N ASN A 29 -9.98 6.84 2.30
CA ASN A 29 -9.29 6.07 3.34
C ASN A 29 -7.77 6.27 3.29
N LEU A 30 -7.18 6.23 2.09
CA LEU A 30 -5.75 6.51 1.90
C LEU A 30 -5.40 7.95 2.32
N GLU A 31 -6.21 8.94 1.97
CA GLU A 31 -5.98 10.35 2.34
C GLU A 31 -5.90 10.52 3.85
N LYS A 32 -6.77 9.85 4.61
CA LYS A 32 -6.81 9.85 6.08
C LYS A 32 -5.69 9.04 6.73
N THR A 33 -5.03 8.14 6.00
CA THR A 33 -3.98 7.28 6.54
C THR A 33 -2.64 7.99 6.52
N ASN A 34 -2.09 8.34 7.69
CA ASN A 34 -0.76 8.94 7.83
C ASN A 34 0.33 7.89 8.02
N ASN A 35 0.00 6.82 8.72
CA ASN A 35 0.89 5.68 8.92
C ASN A 35 0.09 4.41 9.10
N LEU A 36 0.75 3.28 8.89
CA LEU A 36 0.20 1.96 9.19
C LEU A 36 1.30 1.04 9.70
N SER A 37 0.97 0.21 10.70
CA SER A 37 1.79 -0.91 11.14
C SER A 37 1.04 -2.20 10.87
N PHE A 38 1.77 -3.26 10.52
CA PHE A 38 1.18 -4.53 10.09
C PHE A 38 2.18 -5.68 10.21
N ASP A 39 1.66 -6.88 10.31
CA ASP A 39 2.41 -8.10 10.05
C ASP A 39 2.32 -8.43 8.54
N PHE A 40 3.36 -9.07 8.00
CA PHE A 40 3.35 -9.47 6.60
C PHE A 40 3.80 -10.91 6.39
N LYS A 41 3.32 -11.49 5.28
CA LYS A 41 3.83 -12.71 4.67
C LYS A 41 4.17 -12.40 3.23
N GLN A 42 5.43 -12.65 2.84
CA GLN A 42 5.93 -12.41 1.49
C GLN A 42 6.39 -13.73 0.88
N THR A 43 5.94 -14.00 -0.35
CA THR A 43 6.35 -15.15 -1.15
C THR A 43 7.18 -14.67 -2.33
N ILE A 44 8.35 -15.28 -2.54
CA ILE A 44 9.29 -15.01 -3.64
C ILE A 44 9.67 -16.36 -4.23
N GLY A 45 9.04 -16.75 -5.34
CA GLY A 45 9.12 -18.13 -5.82
C GLY A 45 8.65 -19.10 -4.73
N GLU A 46 9.50 -20.04 -4.31
CA GLU A 46 9.21 -21.00 -3.23
C GLU A 46 9.54 -20.48 -1.83
N LYS A 47 10.25 -19.35 -1.73
CA LYS A 47 10.68 -18.78 -0.46
C LYS A 47 9.56 -17.99 0.20
N ILE A 48 9.33 -18.26 1.47
CA ILE A 48 8.40 -17.49 2.32
C ILE A 48 9.21 -16.70 3.35
N GLU A 49 8.90 -15.41 3.47
CA GLU A 49 9.41 -14.53 4.50
C GLU A 49 8.25 -13.88 5.25
N GLU A 50 8.39 -13.76 6.56
CA GLU A 50 7.40 -13.13 7.44
C GLU A 50 8.08 -12.10 8.32
N GLY A 51 7.29 -11.18 8.86
CA GLY A 51 7.78 -10.14 9.75
C GLY A 51 6.72 -9.09 10.03
N ASN A 52 7.18 -7.94 10.50
CA ASN A 52 6.34 -6.78 10.74
C ASN A 52 6.93 -5.54 10.10
N CYS A 53 6.06 -4.63 9.71
CA CYS A 53 6.46 -3.36 9.11
C CYS A 53 5.71 -2.19 9.71
N ILE A 54 6.33 -1.03 9.61
CA ILE A 54 5.73 0.29 9.85
C ILE A 54 5.95 1.13 8.61
N ILE A 55 4.89 1.69 8.03
CA ILE A 55 4.95 2.71 6.98
C ILE A 55 4.54 4.04 7.61
N GLU A 56 5.33 5.09 7.38
CA GLU A 56 4.94 6.49 7.62
C GLU A 56 4.98 7.23 6.28
N TYR A 57 3.84 7.70 5.85
CA TYR A 57 3.74 8.52 4.65
C TYR A 57 4.28 9.94 4.88
N PRO A 58 4.97 10.52 3.88
CA PRO A 58 5.37 9.87 2.64
C PRO A 58 6.69 9.10 2.75
N LYS A 59 6.80 8.00 2.03
CA LYS A 59 8.04 7.33 1.59
C LYS A 59 8.91 6.66 2.67
N LYS A 60 8.48 6.60 3.92
CA LYS A 60 9.24 5.93 4.97
C LYS A 60 8.67 4.55 5.25
N ILE A 61 9.56 3.58 5.45
CA ILE A 61 9.20 2.23 5.87
C ILE A 61 10.33 1.67 6.76
N TYR A 62 9.91 0.91 7.75
CA TYR A 62 10.77 0.03 8.52
C TYR A 62 10.14 -1.35 8.57
N CYS A 63 10.89 -2.39 8.23
CA CYS A 63 10.46 -3.79 8.37
C CYS A 63 11.52 -4.59 9.12
N SER A 64 11.06 -5.44 10.01
CA SER A 64 11.85 -6.48 10.68
C SER A 64 11.35 -7.84 10.22
N TYR A 65 12.26 -8.71 9.79
CA TYR A 65 11.95 -10.03 9.27
C TYR A 65 12.19 -11.11 10.33
N ASN A 66 11.26 -12.05 10.43
CA ASN A 66 11.33 -13.18 11.35
C ASN A 66 12.21 -14.30 10.77
N ASN A 67 13.46 -14.02 10.44
CA ASN A 67 14.41 -14.99 9.90
C ASN A 67 15.70 -15.05 10.73
N LEU A 68 16.45 -16.14 10.58
CA LEU A 68 17.71 -16.37 11.31
C LEU A 68 18.70 -15.22 11.10
N ASN A 69 18.68 -14.57 9.96
CA ASN A 69 19.59 -13.49 9.60
C ASN A 69 19.23 -12.14 10.24
N LYS A 70 18.09 -12.06 10.96
CA LYS A 70 17.58 -10.80 11.53
C LYS A 70 17.60 -9.66 10.51
N LYS A 71 17.09 -9.96 9.30
CA LYS A 71 17.03 -8.98 8.21
C LYS A 71 16.14 -7.82 8.59
N ILE A 72 16.59 -6.59 8.29
CA ILE A 72 15.78 -5.37 8.37
C ILE A 72 15.76 -4.67 7.02
N MET A 73 14.68 -3.97 6.75
CA MET A 73 14.54 -3.07 5.60
C MET A 73 14.10 -1.70 6.10
N VAL A 74 14.85 -0.65 5.72
CA VAL A 74 14.59 0.72 6.18
C VAL A 74 14.64 1.69 5.02
N SER A 75 13.63 2.56 4.92
CA SER A 75 13.69 3.74 4.06
C SER A 75 13.45 5.02 4.86
N ASN A 76 14.29 6.02 4.60
CA ASN A 76 14.13 7.38 5.12
C ASN A 76 13.37 8.33 4.18
N GLY A 77 12.84 7.81 3.06
CA GLY A 77 12.17 8.56 2.01
C GLY A 77 13.02 8.85 0.77
N LYS A 78 14.33 8.68 0.84
CA LYS A 78 15.26 8.86 -0.29
C LYS A 78 15.99 7.57 -0.63
N SER A 79 16.50 6.91 0.37
CA SER A 79 17.28 5.68 0.27
C SER A 79 16.52 4.53 0.91
N LEU A 80 16.73 3.33 0.38
CA LEU A 80 16.25 2.07 0.91
C LEU A 80 17.48 1.21 1.24
N ILE A 81 17.59 0.75 2.48
CA ILE A 81 18.63 -0.18 2.92
C ILE A 81 17.98 -1.49 3.36
N ILE A 82 18.53 -2.60 2.89
CA ILE A 82 18.24 -3.93 3.39
C ILE A 82 19.53 -4.40 4.08
N LYS A 83 19.47 -4.65 5.39
CA LYS A 83 20.63 -5.08 6.19
C LYS A 83 20.37 -6.43 6.83
N ASN A 84 21.33 -7.32 6.73
CA ASN A 84 21.41 -8.54 7.51
C ASN A 84 22.22 -8.21 8.79
N GLN A 85 21.57 -8.31 9.95
CA GLN A 85 22.21 -7.92 11.22
C GLN A 85 23.21 -8.95 11.75
N MET A 86 23.18 -10.21 11.25
CA MET A 86 24.10 -11.27 11.71
C MET A 86 25.49 -11.16 11.10
N ASN A 87 25.56 -10.81 9.81
CA ASN A 87 26.84 -10.72 9.08
C ASN A 87 27.17 -9.29 8.61
N ASN A 88 26.38 -8.30 9.04
CA ASN A 88 26.51 -6.90 8.66
C ASN A 88 26.45 -6.61 7.15
N SER A 89 26.10 -7.58 6.31
CA SER A 89 25.90 -7.31 4.88
C SER A 89 24.69 -6.39 4.66
N TYR A 90 24.80 -5.50 3.71
CA TYR A 90 23.71 -4.59 3.36
C TYR A 90 23.64 -4.35 1.86
N TYR A 91 22.42 -4.01 1.40
CA TYR A 91 22.16 -3.55 0.05
C TYR A 91 21.58 -2.15 0.12
N TYR A 92 22.07 -1.26 -0.73
CA TYR A 92 21.62 0.14 -0.82
C TYR A 92 20.94 0.37 -2.16
N TYR A 93 19.77 1.00 -2.12
CA TYR A 93 19.00 1.39 -3.29
C TYR A 93 18.52 2.83 -3.18
N LEU A 94 18.45 3.53 -4.30
CA LEU A 94 17.67 4.75 -4.38
C LEU A 94 16.19 4.35 -4.38
N LEU A 95 15.40 4.79 -3.40
CA LEU A 95 13.99 4.39 -3.25
C LEU A 95 13.19 4.60 -4.54
N LYS A 96 13.41 5.74 -5.24
CA LYS A 96 12.72 6.08 -6.49
C LYS A 96 12.93 5.08 -7.62
N LYS A 97 13.96 4.23 -7.55
CA LYS A 97 14.25 3.18 -8.53
C LYS A 97 13.69 1.81 -8.12
N THR A 98 12.95 1.73 -7.05
CA THR A 98 12.36 0.49 -6.57
C THR A 98 10.84 0.51 -6.76
N PRO A 99 10.19 -0.66 -7.01
CA PRO A 99 8.73 -0.76 -7.08
C PRO A 99 8.05 -0.27 -5.78
N LEU A 100 8.72 -0.41 -4.64
CA LEU A 100 8.22 0.00 -3.34
C LEU A 100 7.88 1.50 -3.27
N ASN A 101 8.58 2.34 -4.05
CA ASN A 101 8.27 3.77 -4.13
C ASN A 101 6.83 4.05 -4.59
N LEU A 102 6.25 3.18 -5.43
CA LEU A 102 4.89 3.35 -5.95
C LEU A 102 3.84 3.20 -4.85
N ILE A 103 4.13 2.42 -3.80
CA ILE A 103 3.26 2.24 -2.63
C ILE A 103 3.52 3.33 -1.59
N LEU A 104 4.78 3.68 -1.37
CA LEU A 104 5.19 4.58 -0.29
C LEU A 104 4.97 6.06 -0.64
N ASP A 105 4.89 6.43 -1.92
CA ASP A 105 4.50 7.77 -2.35
C ASP A 105 2.97 7.90 -2.39
N LYS A 106 2.37 8.17 -1.23
CA LYS A 106 0.91 8.25 -1.08
C LYS A 106 0.24 9.20 -2.10
N LYS A 107 0.84 10.37 -2.33
CA LYS A 107 0.30 11.34 -3.30
C LYS A 107 0.29 10.75 -4.69
N TYR A 108 1.42 10.20 -5.13
CA TYR A 108 1.53 9.55 -6.43
C TYR A 108 0.53 8.38 -6.56
N LEU A 109 0.44 7.53 -5.52
CA LEU A 109 -0.50 6.41 -5.49
C LEU A 109 -1.94 6.87 -5.69
N ILE A 110 -2.40 7.88 -4.95
CA ILE A 110 -3.74 8.45 -5.07
C ILE A 110 -3.96 9.03 -6.47
N ASP A 111 -3.00 9.81 -6.99
CA ASP A 111 -3.08 10.41 -8.32
C ASP A 111 -3.16 9.35 -9.43
N GLN A 112 -2.53 8.19 -9.26
CA GLN A 112 -2.67 7.08 -10.20
C GLN A 112 -4.02 6.36 -10.05
N ILE A 113 -4.46 6.05 -8.83
CA ILE A 113 -5.76 5.40 -8.58
C ILE A 113 -6.91 6.22 -9.19
N LYS A 114 -6.87 7.54 -9.11
CA LYS A 114 -7.88 8.42 -9.73
C LYS A 114 -8.03 8.18 -11.23
N LYS A 115 -6.95 7.83 -11.92
CA LYS A 115 -6.90 7.64 -13.39
C LYS A 115 -7.14 6.20 -13.83
N LEU A 116 -7.05 5.25 -12.92
CA LEU A 116 -7.10 3.82 -13.23
C LEU A 116 -8.50 3.27 -13.00
N GLU A 117 -8.85 2.27 -13.81
CA GLU A 117 -9.99 1.41 -13.52
C GLU A 117 -9.53 0.26 -12.62
N GLY A 118 -10.20 0.10 -11.47
CA GLY A 118 -9.96 -1.01 -10.56
C GLY A 118 -10.74 -2.24 -10.96
N LYS A 119 -10.26 -3.41 -10.54
CA LYS A 119 -10.90 -4.70 -10.78
C LYS A 119 -11.20 -5.40 -9.45
N ILE A 120 -12.37 -6.01 -9.35
CA ILE A 120 -12.71 -6.87 -8.22
C ILE A 120 -12.07 -8.24 -8.46
N VAL A 121 -11.33 -8.73 -7.46
CA VAL A 121 -10.69 -10.05 -7.45
C VAL A 121 -11.29 -10.86 -6.30
N ASP A 122 -11.68 -12.12 -6.60
CA ASP A 122 -12.27 -13.07 -5.64
C ASP A 122 -13.45 -12.52 -4.83
N ASN A 123 -14.17 -11.55 -5.39
CA ASN A 123 -15.24 -10.80 -4.73
C ASN A 123 -14.85 -10.17 -3.37
N LYS A 124 -13.58 -10.16 -3.04
CA LYS A 124 -13.00 -9.73 -1.75
C LYS A 124 -12.09 -8.53 -1.86
N TYR A 125 -11.33 -8.43 -2.94
CA TYR A 125 -10.32 -7.40 -3.10
C TYR A 125 -10.65 -6.47 -4.26
N PHE A 126 -10.22 -5.23 -4.13
CA PHE A 126 -10.22 -4.26 -5.22
C PHE A 126 -8.77 -4.00 -5.64
N ASN A 127 -8.45 -4.33 -6.87
CA ASN A 127 -7.09 -4.30 -7.40
C ASN A 127 -6.89 -3.12 -8.35
N PHE A 128 -5.74 -2.46 -8.22
CA PHE A 128 -5.22 -1.51 -9.19
C PHE A 128 -3.87 -2.00 -9.70
N THR A 129 -3.65 -1.89 -11.01
CA THR A 129 -2.36 -2.14 -11.65
C THR A 129 -1.69 -0.82 -11.98
N LEU A 130 -0.58 -0.52 -11.31
CA LEU A 130 0.24 0.65 -11.59
C LEU A 130 1.44 0.25 -12.42
N ILE A 131 1.77 1.07 -13.41
CA ILE A 131 2.94 0.91 -14.27
C ILE A 131 3.70 2.23 -14.24
N ASN A 132 5.00 2.17 -13.96
CA ASN A 132 5.90 3.31 -14.03
C ASN A 132 7.24 2.86 -14.59
N ASN A 133 7.54 3.28 -15.82
CA ASN A 133 8.70 2.83 -16.58
C ASN A 133 8.76 1.28 -16.64
N GLU A 134 9.80 0.70 -16.01
CA GLU A 134 10.03 -0.75 -15.97
C GLU A 134 9.32 -1.46 -14.82
N ASN A 135 8.71 -0.71 -13.90
CA ASN A 135 8.08 -1.29 -12.72
C ASN A 135 6.57 -1.45 -12.92
N LYS A 136 6.09 -2.67 -12.71
CA LYS A 136 4.67 -3.02 -12.63
C LYS A 136 4.35 -3.49 -11.24
N ILE A 137 3.25 -2.97 -10.67
CA ILE A 137 2.78 -3.38 -9.36
C ILE A 137 1.26 -3.52 -9.36
N ASN A 138 0.77 -4.63 -8.84
CA ASN A 138 -0.64 -4.80 -8.52
C ASN A 138 -0.84 -4.52 -7.04
N ILE A 139 -1.76 -3.63 -6.71
CA ILE A 139 -2.06 -3.23 -5.33
C ILE A 139 -3.47 -3.65 -5.00
N PHE A 140 -3.66 -4.27 -3.83
CA PHE A 140 -4.92 -4.84 -3.40
C PHE A 140 -5.45 -4.13 -2.16
N PHE A 141 -6.70 -3.74 -2.21
CA PHE A 141 -7.46 -3.20 -1.10
C PHE A 141 -8.58 -4.16 -0.73
N ASP A 142 -8.83 -4.35 0.55
CA ASP A 142 -9.97 -5.10 1.03
C ASP A 142 -11.27 -4.31 0.79
N LYS A 143 -12.29 -4.94 0.21
CA LYS A 143 -13.56 -4.27 -0.14
C LYS A 143 -14.38 -3.80 1.06
N GLN A 144 -14.22 -4.45 2.22
CA GLN A 144 -15.00 -4.13 3.41
C GLN A 144 -14.33 -3.06 4.26
N THR A 145 -13.02 -3.21 4.48
CA THR A 145 -12.26 -2.30 5.34
C THR A 145 -11.60 -1.17 4.58
N LEU A 146 -11.54 -1.24 3.24
CA LEU A 146 -10.88 -0.28 2.33
C LEU A 146 -9.37 -0.14 2.59
N ASN A 147 -8.80 -1.00 3.42
CA ASN A 147 -7.39 -0.97 3.74
C ASN A 147 -6.55 -1.64 2.65
N LEU A 148 -5.33 -1.13 2.47
CA LEU A 148 -4.29 -1.83 1.74
C LEU A 148 -4.05 -3.19 2.41
N VAL A 149 -4.14 -4.29 1.67
CA VAL A 149 -3.93 -5.64 2.20
C VAL A 149 -2.80 -6.39 1.50
N GLY A 150 -2.18 -5.79 0.52
CA GLY A 150 -1.02 -6.39 -0.12
C GLY A 150 -0.71 -5.84 -1.50
N TRP A 151 0.34 -6.37 -2.07
CA TRP A 151 0.79 -6.03 -3.42
C TRP A 151 1.55 -7.18 -4.05
N GLN A 152 1.62 -7.15 -5.38
CA GLN A 152 2.44 -8.04 -6.20
C GLN A 152 3.37 -7.22 -7.07
N THR A 153 4.60 -7.66 -7.20
CA THR A 153 5.62 -7.08 -8.08
C THR A 153 6.53 -8.19 -8.60
N GLU A 154 7.49 -7.84 -9.43
CA GLU A 154 8.55 -8.74 -9.87
C GLU A 154 9.89 -8.29 -9.28
N ASP A 155 10.75 -9.24 -8.93
CA ASP A 155 12.13 -8.96 -8.56
C ASP A 155 13.01 -8.78 -9.81
N ILE A 156 14.31 -8.52 -9.61
CA ILE A 156 15.28 -8.35 -10.73
C ILE A 156 15.49 -9.62 -11.57
N TYR A 157 15.07 -10.76 -11.07
CA TYR A 157 15.12 -12.05 -11.77
C TYR A 157 13.76 -12.45 -12.39
N GLN A 158 12.79 -11.51 -12.40
CA GLN A 158 11.42 -11.73 -12.87
C GLN A 158 10.62 -12.75 -12.05
N ASN A 159 11.06 -13.06 -10.83
CA ASN A 159 10.26 -13.85 -9.91
C ASN A 159 9.10 -13.01 -9.39
N LEU A 160 7.92 -13.63 -9.35
CA LEU A 160 6.75 -13.02 -8.74
C LEU A 160 6.97 -12.88 -7.23
N VAL A 161 6.85 -11.65 -6.74
CA VAL A 161 6.90 -11.31 -5.31
C VAL A 161 5.49 -10.91 -4.86
N ILE A 162 4.90 -11.68 -3.97
CA ILE A 162 3.58 -11.42 -3.41
C ILE A 162 3.75 -11.07 -1.94
N THR A 163 3.31 -9.90 -1.55
CA THR A 163 3.29 -9.47 -0.15
C THR A 163 1.83 -9.32 0.30
N TYR A 164 1.44 -10.12 1.26
CA TYR A 164 0.16 -10.02 1.97
C TYR A 164 0.41 -9.38 3.34
N ILE A 165 -0.43 -8.41 3.72
CA ILE A 165 -0.34 -7.72 5.01
C ILE A 165 -1.61 -7.92 5.83
N TYR A 166 -1.45 -8.06 7.14
CA TYR A 166 -2.54 -8.36 8.07
C TYR A 166 -2.27 -7.76 9.46
N LYS A 167 -3.24 -7.82 10.37
CA LYS A 167 -3.21 -7.14 11.68
C LYS A 167 -2.89 -5.65 11.56
N ILE A 168 -3.48 -5.01 10.57
CA ILE A 168 -3.23 -3.62 10.20
C ILE A 168 -3.75 -2.70 11.29
N LYS A 169 -2.89 -1.76 11.73
CA LYS A 169 -3.23 -0.66 12.64
C LYS A 169 -2.90 0.65 11.97
N LEU A 170 -3.88 1.54 11.86
CA LEU A 170 -3.72 2.84 11.20
C LEU A 170 -3.47 3.95 12.23
N ASN A 171 -2.71 4.95 11.81
CA ASN A 171 -2.53 6.23 12.52
C ASN A 171 -2.09 6.09 13.99
N GLN A 172 -1.21 5.12 14.26
CA GLN A 172 -0.65 4.91 15.59
C GLN A 172 0.48 5.91 15.87
N LYS A 173 0.76 6.14 17.16
CA LYS A 173 1.97 6.88 17.57
C LYS A 173 3.20 6.05 17.23
N ILE A 174 4.12 6.63 16.45
CA ILE A 174 5.33 5.94 15.97
C ILE A 174 6.57 6.64 16.51
N ASP A 175 7.57 5.86 16.95
CA ASP A 175 8.91 6.37 17.18
C ASP A 175 9.58 6.61 15.82
N LYS A 176 9.81 7.87 15.49
CA LYS A 176 10.41 8.25 14.19
C LYS A 176 11.88 7.82 14.03
N ASN A 177 12.53 7.42 15.12
CA ASN A 177 13.91 6.93 15.08
C ASN A 177 14.04 5.59 14.33
N VAL A 178 12.97 4.79 14.24
CA VAL A 178 12.97 3.52 13.48
C VAL A 178 13.29 3.71 12.00
N PHE A 179 13.06 4.90 11.44
CA PHE A 179 13.34 5.21 10.03
C PHE A 179 14.75 5.76 9.78
N LYS A 180 15.60 5.85 10.83
CA LYS A 180 17.01 6.18 10.64
C LYS A 180 17.70 5.04 9.92
N LEU A 181 18.45 5.39 8.86
CA LEU A 181 19.21 4.38 8.15
C LEU A 181 20.26 3.77 9.08
N PRO A 182 20.43 2.44 9.05
CA PRO A 182 21.47 1.78 9.80
C PRO A 182 22.86 2.25 9.31
N GLN A 183 23.81 2.39 10.23
CA GLN A 183 25.18 2.74 9.87
C GLN A 183 25.78 1.63 8.97
N MET A 184 26.41 2.08 7.92
CA MET A 184 27.15 1.25 6.98
C MET A 184 28.61 1.25 7.47
N ASN A 185 28.98 0.27 8.30
CA ASN A 185 30.35 0.04 8.76
C ASN A 185 31.09 -0.81 7.74
#